data_0eb0b20979530378643dc3c42832ec70
#
_entry.id   0eb0b20979530378643dc3c42832ec70
#
_cell.length_a   1.000
_cell.length_b   1.000
_cell.length_c   1.000
_cell.angle_alpha   90.00
_cell.angle_beta   90.00
_cell.angle_gamma   90.00
#
_symmetry.space_group_name_H-M   'P 1'
#
loop_
_entity.id
_entity.type
_entity.pdbx_description
1 polymer ?
#
loop_
_entity_poly.entity_id
_entity_poly.type
_entity_poly.pdbx_seq_one_letter_code
_entity_poly.pdbx_strand_id
1 'polypeptide(L)'
;MRKNILMVAAVMMLVACGGQTKNAALDTDSTQVFEIPDTLNTAEAVTAFVEKFYKEWSGEDILNYDYAKQHITSNLLKYLADAYDYDCEGECLATWKFFYEGGGDVGELKSRQITARDENHVLVENKYVNYEYDVLLKVIKDGDAFKIDSLEQDKSEYIN
;
A
#
# COMPACT_ATOMS: atom_id res chain seq x y z
N MET A 1 -41.53 30.08 41.54
CA MET A 1 -42.91 29.60 41.34
C MET A 1 -42.90 28.55 40.23
N ARG A 2 -43.43 27.35 40.59
CA ARG A 2 -43.96 26.26 39.73
C ARG A 2 -43.00 25.71 38.66
N LYS A 3 -42.34 24.57 38.86
CA LYS A 3 -42.83 23.17 38.77
C LYS A 3 -43.60 22.89 37.48
N ASN A 4 -43.02 22.07 36.62
CA ASN A 4 -43.70 20.89 36.11
C ASN A 4 -42.69 19.88 35.56
N ILE A 5 -42.74 18.73 36.18
CA ILE A 5 -42.20 17.44 35.87
C ILE A 5 -43.12 16.81 34.82
N LEU A 6 -42.59 16.17 33.83
CA LEU A 6 -43.28 15.07 33.14
C LEU A 6 -42.28 13.98 32.71
N MET A 7 -42.38 12.87 33.42
CA MET A 7 -41.90 11.55 33.09
C MET A 7 -42.65 10.95 31.94
N VAL A 8 -41.99 10.24 31.07
CA VAL A 8 -42.51 9.03 30.36
C VAL A 8 -41.32 8.19 29.95
N ALA A 9 -41.00 7.18 30.68
CA ALA A 9 -41.38 5.79 30.50
C ALA A 9 -40.52 5.03 29.46
N ALA A 10 -39.80 4.08 30.02
CA ALA A 10 -38.99 3.04 29.47
C ALA A 10 -39.70 2.13 28.45
N VAL A 11 -38.96 1.67 27.46
CA VAL A 11 -39.18 0.34 26.87
C VAL A 11 -37.84 -0.37 26.81
N MET A 12 -37.67 -1.29 27.75
CA MET A 12 -36.66 -2.34 27.66
C MET A 12 -37.14 -3.38 26.64
N MET A 13 -36.31 -3.71 25.67
CA MET A 13 -36.36 -5.03 25.04
C MET A 13 -35.03 -5.70 25.23
N LEU A 14 -35.01 -6.59 26.20
CA LEU A 14 -34.06 -7.65 26.40
C LEU A 14 -34.27 -8.70 25.31
N VAL A 15 -33.29 -8.90 24.45
CA VAL A 15 -33.12 -10.19 23.76
C VAL A 15 -31.80 -10.76 24.27
N ALA A 16 -31.95 -11.66 25.21
CA ALA A 16 -30.90 -12.55 25.63
C ALA A 16 -30.84 -13.71 24.64
N CYS A 17 -29.71 -13.95 24.03
CA CYS A 17 -29.31 -15.27 23.59
C CYS A 17 -27.81 -15.41 23.82
N GLY A 18 -27.55 -16.34 24.65
CA GLY A 18 -26.42 -16.81 25.30
C GLY A 18 -25.36 -17.45 24.41
N GLY A 19 -24.18 -17.56 24.96
CA GLY A 19 -23.21 -18.55 24.48
C GLY A 19 -21.78 -18.13 24.54
N GLN A 20 -21.14 -18.47 25.64
CA GLN A 20 -19.72 -18.87 25.75
C GLN A 20 -18.62 -17.80 25.63
N THR A 21 -18.17 -17.42 26.80
CA THR A 21 -16.79 -17.01 27.11
C THR A 21 -15.78 -18.03 26.56
N LYS A 22 -14.93 -17.63 25.64
CA LYS A 22 -13.61 -18.22 25.45
C LYS A 22 -12.56 -17.12 25.43
N ASN A 23 -11.59 -17.34 26.27
CA ASN A 23 -10.40 -16.56 26.58
C ASN A 23 -9.80 -15.84 25.34
N ALA A 24 -9.65 -14.54 25.48
CA ALA A 24 -8.86 -13.72 24.59
C ALA A 24 -7.38 -14.05 24.80
N ALA A 25 -6.80 -14.80 23.91
CA ALA A 25 -5.38 -14.74 23.67
C ALA A 25 -5.14 -13.52 22.76
N LEU A 26 -4.27 -12.65 23.22
CA LEU A 26 -3.82 -11.47 22.50
C LEU A 26 -2.85 -11.97 21.40
N ASP A 27 -3.36 -12.25 20.23
CA ASP A 27 -2.53 -12.39 19.04
C ASP A 27 -2.51 -11.05 18.33
N THR A 28 -1.44 -10.31 18.61
CA THR A 28 -1.07 -9.09 17.88
C THR A 28 -0.27 -9.51 16.64
N ASP A 29 -0.95 -10.03 15.64
CA ASP A 29 -0.40 -10.07 14.29
C ASP A 29 -1.42 -9.38 13.38
N SER A 30 -1.24 -8.07 13.29
CA SER A 30 -2.09 -7.21 12.47
C SER A 30 -1.54 -7.17 11.05
N THR A 31 -1.54 -8.30 10.38
CA THR A 31 -1.38 -8.37 8.93
C THR A 31 -2.63 -7.76 8.32
N GLN A 32 -2.62 -6.46 8.09
CA GLN A 32 -3.71 -5.79 7.37
C GLN A 32 -3.64 -6.18 5.90
N VAL A 33 -4.23 -7.30 5.56
CA VAL A 33 -4.51 -7.65 4.18
C VAL A 33 -5.40 -6.56 3.59
N PHE A 34 -5.01 -6.01 2.45
CA PHE A 34 -5.85 -5.07 1.70
C PHE A 34 -7.10 -5.83 1.21
N GLU A 35 -8.21 -5.69 1.92
CA GLU A 35 -9.49 -6.19 1.47
C GLU A 35 -9.96 -5.34 0.28
N ILE A 36 -10.08 -5.99 -0.88
CA ILE A 36 -10.58 -5.37 -2.12
C ILE A 36 -12.08 -5.17 -1.94
N PRO A 37 -12.60 -3.94 -1.99
CA PRO A 37 -14.04 -3.73 -1.97
C PRO A 37 -14.67 -4.39 -3.20
N ASP A 38 -15.64 -5.27 -3.01
CA ASP A 38 -16.38 -5.96 -4.08
C ASP A 38 -17.10 -5.02 -5.06
N THR A 39 -17.16 -3.73 -4.72
CA THR A 39 -17.85 -2.69 -5.51
C THR A 39 -16.94 -1.95 -6.49
N LEU A 40 -15.61 -2.09 -6.39
CA LEU A 40 -14.68 -1.46 -7.30
C LEU A 40 -14.50 -2.29 -8.57
N ASN A 41 -14.42 -1.62 -9.72
CA ASN A 41 -13.94 -2.28 -10.93
C ASN A 41 -12.46 -2.65 -10.77
N THR A 42 -11.96 -3.55 -11.60
CA THR A 42 -10.60 -4.08 -11.44
C THR A 42 -9.54 -2.98 -11.51
N ALA A 43 -9.66 -2.03 -12.43
CA ALA A 43 -8.71 -0.93 -12.58
C ALA A 43 -8.68 0.00 -11.36
N GLU A 44 -9.86 0.32 -10.79
CA GLU A 44 -9.96 1.12 -9.57
C GLU A 44 -9.36 0.39 -8.37
N ALA A 45 -9.64 -0.90 -8.22
CA ALA A 45 -9.10 -1.70 -7.13
C ALA A 45 -7.57 -1.83 -7.20
N VAL A 46 -7.03 -2.01 -8.40
CA VAL A 46 -5.58 -2.06 -8.64
C VAL A 46 -4.91 -0.71 -8.36
N THR A 47 -5.54 0.39 -8.78
CA THR A 47 -5.05 1.74 -8.49
C THR A 47 -5.02 2.01 -6.98
N ALA A 48 -6.11 1.70 -6.27
CA ALA A 48 -6.20 1.87 -4.83
C ALA A 48 -5.15 1.03 -4.06
N PHE A 49 -4.87 -0.19 -4.55
CA PHE A 49 -3.80 -1.02 -4.01
C PHE A 49 -2.43 -0.35 -4.18
N VAL A 50 -2.11 0.17 -5.37
CA VAL A 50 -0.83 0.85 -5.65
C VAL A 50 -0.71 2.14 -4.85
N GLU A 51 -1.77 2.93 -4.71
CA GLU A 51 -1.79 4.13 -3.86
C GLU A 51 -1.45 3.79 -2.40
N LYS A 52 -2.09 2.73 -1.87
CA LYS A 52 -1.81 2.25 -0.52
C LYS A 52 -0.36 1.78 -0.38
N PHE A 53 0.13 0.99 -1.35
CA PHE A 53 1.50 0.50 -1.38
C PHE A 53 2.52 1.63 -1.28
N TYR A 54 2.39 2.66 -2.13
CA TYR A 54 3.29 3.80 -2.09
C TYR A 54 3.16 4.65 -0.82
N LYS A 55 1.96 4.76 -0.27
CA LYS A 55 1.72 5.49 0.98
C LYS A 55 2.38 4.80 2.18
N GLU A 56 2.30 3.50 2.25
CA GLU A 56 2.81 2.72 3.38
C GLU A 56 4.31 2.43 3.27
N TRP A 57 4.83 2.32 2.04
CA TRP A 57 6.23 2.01 1.78
C TRP A 57 7.11 3.23 1.51
N SER A 58 6.57 4.43 1.40
CA SER A 58 7.31 5.67 1.11
C SER A 58 7.94 6.32 2.34
N GLY A 59 8.04 5.64 3.46
CA GLY A 59 8.65 6.15 4.67
C GLY A 59 10.16 5.98 4.71
N GLU A 60 10.79 6.63 5.68
CA GLU A 60 12.23 6.59 5.94
C GLU A 60 12.76 5.18 6.26
N ASP A 61 11.86 4.24 6.57
CA ASP A 61 12.17 2.81 6.70
C ASP A 61 12.14 2.11 5.33
N ILE A 62 13.07 2.48 4.50
CA ILE A 62 13.24 2.11 3.09
C ILE A 62 13.32 0.58 2.86
N LEU A 63 13.46 -0.20 3.88
CA LEU A 63 13.81 -1.60 3.79
C LEU A 63 12.91 -2.51 4.62
N ASN A 64 11.61 -2.25 4.61
CA ASN A 64 10.71 -3.25 5.16
C ASN A 64 10.56 -4.40 4.16
N TYR A 65 11.56 -5.31 4.18
CA TYR A 65 11.55 -6.52 3.38
C TYR A 65 10.27 -7.34 3.61
N ASP A 66 9.81 -7.39 4.85
CA ASP A 66 8.58 -8.10 5.20
C ASP A 66 7.35 -7.45 4.56
N TYR A 67 7.31 -6.14 4.47
CA TYR A 67 6.25 -5.43 3.73
C TYR A 67 6.31 -5.74 2.23
N ALA A 68 7.50 -5.64 1.63
CA ALA A 68 7.70 -5.98 0.22
C ALA A 68 7.28 -7.42 -0.07
N LYS A 69 7.68 -8.37 0.74
CA LYS A 69 7.34 -9.81 0.61
C LYS A 69 5.82 -10.07 0.62
N GLN A 70 5.05 -9.25 1.30
CA GLN A 70 3.59 -9.36 1.32
C GLN A 70 2.92 -8.77 0.06
N HIS A 71 3.52 -7.72 -0.55
CA HIS A 71 2.89 -6.90 -1.58
C HIS A 71 3.50 -7.06 -2.97
N ILE A 72 4.63 -7.75 -3.11
CA ILE A 72 5.24 -8.06 -4.41
C ILE A 72 5.39 -9.57 -4.59
N THR A 73 5.48 -10.02 -5.85
CA THR A 73 5.68 -11.45 -6.12
C THR A 73 7.09 -11.88 -5.77
N SER A 74 7.27 -13.19 -5.52
CA SER A 74 8.60 -13.76 -5.23
C SER A 74 9.58 -13.55 -6.38
N ASN A 75 9.11 -13.53 -7.62
CA ASN A 75 9.95 -13.28 -8.79
C ASN A 75 10.45 -11.83 -8.81
N LEU A 76 9.58 -10.86 -8.54
CA LEU A 76 9.97 -9.46 -8.47
C LEU A 76 10.85 -9.20 -7.24
N LEU A 77 10.56 -9.84 -6.12
CA LEU A 77 11.39 -9.76 -4.91
C LEU A 77 12.82 -10.22 -5.20
N LYS A 78 12.95 -11.39 -5.86
CA LYS A 78 14.25 -11.91 -6.28
C LYS A 78 14.96 -10.96 -7.25
N TYR A 79 14.26 -10.42 -8.24
CA TYR A 79 14.83 -9.46 -9.18
C TYR A 79 15.37 -8.21 -8.47
N LEU A 80 14.64 -7.68 -7.48
CA LEU A 80 15.08 -6.51 -6.72
C LEU A 80 16.29 -6.82 -5.82
N ALA A 81 16.33 -8.02 -5.25
CA ALA A 81 17.47 -8.48 -4.48
C ALA A 81 18.72 -8.68 -5.36
N ASP A 82 18.55 -9.34 -6.52
CA ASP A 82 19.65 -9.55 -7.47
C ASP A 82 20.15 -8.23 -8.10
N ALA A 83 19.31 -7.23 -8.19
CA ALA A 83 19.66 -5.91 -8.72
C ALA A 83 20.32 -4.97 -7.68
N TYR A 84 20.34 -5.39 -6.43
CA TYR A 84 21.02 -4.64 -5.36
C TYR A 84 22.51 -5.01 -5.39
N ASP A 85 23.37 -4.07 -5.78
CA ASP A 85 24.79 -4.27 -6.05
C ASP A 85 25.72 -3.59 -5.03
N TYR A 86 25.18 -3.16 -3.89
CA TYR A 86 25.95 -2.61 -2.79
C TYR A 86 26.17 -3.63 -1.67
N ASP A 87 27.16 -3.38 -0.83
CA ASP A 87 27.35 -4.19 0.38
C ASP A 87 26.13 -4.06 1.30
N CYS A 88 25.60 -5.20 1.71
CA CYS A 88 24.40 -5.29 2.51
C CYS A 88 24.53 -6.36 3.59
N GLU A 89 24.28 -5.99 4.83
CA GLU A 89 24.12 -6.92 5.94
C GLU A 89 22.64 -7.27 6.09
N GLY A 90 22.16 -8.29 5.35
CA GLY A 90 20.78 -8.75 5.43
C GLY A 90 20.05 -8.83 4.10
N GLU A 91 18.75 -8.67 4.11
CA GLU A 91 17.86 -8.78 2.94
C GLU A 91 17.61 -7.37 2.35
N CYS A 92 18.44 -6.96 1.38
CA CYS A 92 18.34 -5.67 0.73
C CYS A 92 17.68 -5.76 -0.64
N LEU A 93 16.99 -4.69 -1.01
CA LEU A 93 16.25 -4.59 -2.27
C LEU A 93 16.60 -3.31 -3.01
N ALA A 94 16.66 -3.39 -4.34
CA ALA A 94 16.83 -2.24 -5.22
C ALA A 94 15.56 -1.36 -5.27
N THR A 95 15.23 -0.72 -4.15
CA THR A 95 14.00 0.08 -3.96
C THR A 95 13.95 1.30 -4.87
N TRP A 96 15.11 1.81 -5.31
CA TRP A 96 15.19 2.91 -6.28
C TRP A 96 14.52 2.61 -7.64
N LYS A 97 14.18 1.36 -7.90
CA LYS A 97 13.38 1.01 -9.08
C LYS A 97 11.91 1.40 -8.95
N PHE A 98 11.40 1.59 -7.73
CA PHE A 98 10.07 2.12 -7.46
C PHE A 98 10.09 3.61 -7.19
N PHE A 99 11.15 4.06 -6.52
CA PHE A 99 11.33 5.43 -6.11
C PHE A 99 12.69 5.88 -6.64
N TYR A 100 12.76 7.02 -7.30
CA TYR A 100 14.06 7.56 -7.61
C TYR A 100 14.72 8.02 -6.30
N GLU A 101 15.68 7.25 -5.84
CA GLU A 101 16.53 7.55 -4.69
C GLU A 101 17.94 7.98 -5.11
N GLY A 102 18.09 8.39 -6.37
CA GLY A 102 19.36 8.88 -6.89
C GLY A 102 19.84 10.07 -6.09
N GLY A 103 20.94 9.87 -5.36
CA GLY A 103 21.58 10.92 -4.58
C GLY A 103 21.90 12.11 -5.48
N GLY A 104 21.75 13.31 -4.97
CA GLY A 104 22.15 14.53 -5.63
C GLY A 104 21.00 15.46 -5.98
N ASP A 105 21.00 16.00 -7.16
CA ASP A 105 20.31 17.23 -7.54
C ASP A 105 18.84 17.08 -7.93
N VAL A 106 18.17 15.94 -7.67
CA VAL A 106 16.75 15.78 -8.06
C VAL A 106 15.80 16.59 -7.18
N GLY A 107 16.18 16.82 -5.94
CA GLY A 107 15.38 17.54 -4.96
C GLY A 107 14.21 16.70 -4.40
N GLU A 108 13.32 17.37 -3.67
CA GLU A 108 12.18 16.73 -3.02
C GLU A 108 11.11 16.28 -4.03
N LEU A 109 10.37 15.21 -3.69
CA LEU A 109 9.17 14.80 -4.40
C LEU A 109 8.09 15.90 -4.28
N LYS A 110 7.66 16.45 -5.39
CA LYS A 110 6.63 17.50 -5.46
C LYS A 110 5.24 16.91 -5.61
N SER A 111 5.12 15.88 -6.43
CA SER A 111 3.84 15.20 -6.63
C SER A 111 4.07 13.76 -7.11
N ARG A 112 3.11 12.90 -6.78
CA ARG A 112 2.96 11.58 -7.34
C ARG A 112 1.56 11.45 -7.89
N GLN A 113 1.45 11.00 -9.14
CA GLN A 113 0.18 10.67 -9.75
C GLN A 113 0.17 9.18 -10.06
N ILE A 114 -0.94 8.50 -9.75
CA ILE A 114 -1.10 7.07 -9.95
C ILE A 114 -2.33 6.88 -10.83
N THR A 115 -2.14 6.27 -12.00
CA THR A 115 -3.18 6.18 -13.04
C THR A 115 -3.21 4.77 -13.63
N ALA A 116 -4.37 4.12 -13.60
CA ALA A 116 -4.54 2.85 -14.31
C ALA A 116 -4.34 3.06 -15.82
N ARG A 117 -3.56 2.18 -16.44
CA ARG A 117 -3.43 2.07 -17.90
C ARG A 117 -4.41 1.04 -18.44
N ASP A 118 -4.62 -0.02 -17.68
CA ASP A 118 -5.63 -1.05 -17.92
C ASP A 118 -5.97 -1.77 -16.60
N GLU A 119 -6.58 -2.93 -16.67
CA GLU A 119 -7.01 -3.71 -15.50
C GLU A 119 -5.84 -4.25 -14.66
N ASN A 120 -4.63 -4.32 -15.21
CA ASN A 120 -3.46 -4.92 -14.58
C ASN A 120 -2.24 -3.99 -14.54
N HIS A 121 -2.28 -2.86 -15.24
CA HIS A 121 -1.14 -1.95 -15.32
C HIS A 121 -1.48 -0.57 -14.77
N VAL A 122 -0.58 -0.08 -13.93
CA VAL A 122 -0.68 1.24 -13.29
C VAL A 122 0.59 2.02 -13.57
N LEU A 123 0.44 3.22 -14.11
CA LEU A 123 1.54 4.17 -14.24
C LEU A 123 1.65 5.01 -12.96
N VAL A 124 2.85 5.10 -12.43
CA VAL A 124 3.21 5.96 -11.31
C VAL A 124 4.14 7.03 -11.81
N GLU A 125 3.65 8.25 -11.89
CA GLU A 125 4.37 9.45 -12.35
C GLU A 125 4.89 10.21 -11.13
N ASN A 126 6.19 10.26 -10.94
CA ASN A 126 6.82 10.97 -9.83
C ASN A 126 7.51 12.23 -10.36
N LYS A 127 7.12 13.39 -9.81
CA LYS A 127 7.73 14.69 -10.11
C LYS A 127 8.50 15.18 -8.90
N TYR A 128 9.80 15.27 -9.07
CA TYR A 128 10.73 15.89 -8.14
C TYR A 128 10.99 17.35 -8.54
N VAL A 129 11.79 18.07 -7.78
CA VAL A 129 12.13 19.47 -8.10
C VAL A 129 12.76 19.60 -9.49
N ASN A 130 13.72 18.74 -9.79
CA ASN A 130 14.53 18.81 -11.01
C ASN A 130 14.47 17.52 -11.86
N TYR A 131 13.54 16.61 -11.55
CA TYR A 131 13.54 15.30 -12.19
C TYR A 131 12.14 14.70 -12.30
N GLU A 132 11.88 14.01 -13.38
CA GLU A 132 10.69 13.17 -13.55
C GLU A 132 11.12 11.71 -13.65
N TYR A 133 10.42 10.85 -12.93
CA TYR A 133 10.66 9.42 -12.89
C TYR A 133 9.33 8.66 -12.88
N ASP A 134 9.04 8.00 -13.99
CA ASP A 134 7.78 7.29 -14.17
C ASP A 134 8.04 5.78 -14.23
N VAL A 135 7.20 5.04 -13.55
CA VAL A 135 7.28 3.58 -13.45
C VAL A 135 5.94 2.97 -13.83
N LEU A 136 5.95 2.06 -14.79
CA LEU A 136 4.82 1.21 -15.11
C LEU A 136 4.88 -0.06 -14.25
N LEU A 137 3.86 -0.25 -13.43
CA LEU A 137 3.71 -1.43 -12.57
C LEU A 137 2.69 -2.39 -13.16
N LYS A 138 3.03 -3.68 -13.20
CA LYS A 138 2.06 -4.74 -13.44
C LYS A 138 1.61 -5.32 -12.11
N VAL A 139 0.31 -5.35 -11.90
CA VAL A 139 -0.32 -5.90 -10.70
C VAL A 139 -1.11 -7.14 -11.07
N ILE A 140 -0.99 -8.17 -10.28
CA ILE A 140 -1.73 -9.42 -10.43
C ILE A 140 -2.52 -9.72 -9.17
N LYS A 141 -3.57 -10.52 -9.32
CA LYS A 141 -4.29 -11.12 -8.19
C LYS A 141 -3.60 -12.43 -7.81
N ASP A 142 -3.17 -12.53 -6.55
CA ASP A 142 -2.56 -13.72 -5.97
C ASP A 142 -3.42 -14.18 -4.77
N GLY A 143 -4.30 -15.16 -5.01
CA GLY A 143 -5.36 -15.51 -4.08
C GLY A 143 -6.39 -14.39 -3.96
N ASP A 144 -6.63 -13.94 -2.73
CA ASP A 144 -7.55 -12.84 -2.41
C ASP A 144 -6.85 -11.47 -2.32
N ALA A 145 -5.54 -11.40 -2.61
CA ALA A 145 -4.75 -10.19 -2.51
C ALA A 145 -4.19 -9.75 -3.87
N PHE A 146 -3.86 -8.47 -3.99
CA PHE A 146 -3.05 -7.96 -5.08
C PHE A 146 -1.57 -8.01 -4.74
N LYS A 147 -0.76 -8.25 -5.78
CA LYS A 147 0.70 -8.14 -5.71
C LYS A 147 1.25 -7.45 -6.96
N ILE A 148 2.31 -6.67 -6.78
CA ILE A 148 3.09 -6.15 -7.89
C ILE A 148 3.96 -7.30 -8.44
N ASP A 149 3.81 -7.59 -9.72
CA ASP A 149 4.47 -8.71 -10.41
C ASP A 149 5.71 -8.29 -11.18
N SER A 150 5.65 -7.11 -11.77
CA SER A 150 6.80 -6.52 -12.47
C SER A 150 6.74 -5.00 -12.45
N LEU A 151 7.87 -4.39 -12.73
CA LEU A 151 8.01 -2.96 -12.92
C LEU A 151 8.89 -2.68 -14.13
N GLU A 152 8.55 -1.60 -14.84
CA GLU A 152 9.32 -1.09 -15.96
C GLU A 152 9.46 0.43 -15.80
N GLN A 153 10.67 0.95 -15.98
CA GLN A 153 10.90 2.38 -16.01
C GLN A 153 10.36 2.94 -17.33
N ASP A 154 9.35 3.82 -17.25
CA ASP A 154 8.72 4.42 -18.41
C ASP A 154 9.42 5.74 -18.81
N LYS A 155 9.74 6.57 -17.81
CA LYS A 155 10.42 7.86 -18.00
C LYS A 155 11.47 8.10 -16.92
N SER A 156 12.57 8.76 -17.28
CA SER A 156 13.65 9.13 -16.39
C SER A 156 14.44 10.29 -17.00
N GLU A 157 14.13 11.54 -16.61
CA GLU A 157 14.77 12.71 -17.20
C GLU A 157 14.87 13.90 -16.24
N TYR A 158 15.91 14.71 -16.41
CA TYR A 158 16.02 16.01 -15.74
C TYR A 158 15.11 17.02 -16.43
N ILE A 159 14.39 17.80 -15.60
CA ILE A 159 13.57 18.93 -16.06
C ILE A 159 14.31 20.24 -15.79
N ASN A 160 14.40 21.08 -16.82
CA ASN A 160 15.03 22.41 -16.75
C ASN A 160 14.04 23.48 -16.28
#